data_e97ec8c6e61e26edcfb2bdcee52ce340
#
_entry.id   e97ec8c6e61e26edcfb2bdcee52ce340
#
_cell.length_a   1.000
_cell.length_b   1.000
_cell.length_c   1.000
_cell.angle_alpha   90.00
_cell.angle_beta   90.00
_cell.angle_gamma   90.00
#
_symmetry.space_group_name_H-M   'P 1'
#
loop_
_entity.id
_entity.type
_entity.pdbx_description
1 polymer ?
#
loop_
_entity_poly.entity_id
_entity_poly.type
_entity_poly.pdbx_seq_one_letter_code
_entity_poly.pdbx_strand_id
1 'polypeptide(L)'
;MFIAFIYIVGWLKYYESLGELEMAQDRKKVLVLGAGYAGLQTVTKLQKELSADAAEITLINKNEYHYESTWLHEASAGTINYEDLLYPVEKTVNKDKVNFVVAEVTKIDRNAKRVETDKGVYDFDILVVALGFVSETFGIDGMKEHAFQIENVLTSRK
;
A
#
# COMPACT_ATOMS: atom_id res chain seq x y z
N MET A 1 -7.75 -6.56 -11.52
CA MET A 1 -6.94 -6.47 -10.29
C MET A 1 -6.61 -7.84 -9.66
N PHE A 2 -7.53 -8.80 -9.64
CA PHE A 2 -7.29 -10.16 -9.14
C PHE A 2 -6.24 -10.98 -9.92
N ILE A 3 -6.12 -10.76 -11.22
CA ILE A 3 -5.26 -11.57 -12.12
C ILE A 3 -3.77 -11.31 -11.83
N ALA A 4 -3.35 -10.06 -11.69
CA ALA A 4 -1.94 -9.74 -11.42
C ALA A 4 -1.44 -10.32 -10.08
N PHE A 5 -2.33 -10.41 -9.10
CA PHE A 5 -2.02 -10.95 -7.78
C PHE A 5 -1.81 -12.47 -7.80
N ILE A 6 -2.64 -13.21 -8.53
CA ILE A 6 -2.50 -14.68 -8.70
C ILE A 6 -1.14 -15.01 -9.34
N TYR A 7 -0.69 -14.20 -10.28
CA TYR A 7 0.62 -14.38 -10.93
C TYR A 7 1.79 -14.15 -9.97
N ILE A 8 1.74 -13.14 -9.10
CA ILE A 8 2.83 -12.85 -8.14
C ILE A 8 3.00 -14.01 -7.15
N VAL A 9 1.93 -14.45 -6.51
CA VAL A 9 1.98 -15.55 -5.53
C VAL A 9 2.32 -16.88 -6.21
N GLY A 10 1.74 -17.16 -7.37
CA GLY A 10 2.04 -18.36 -8.15
C GLY A 10 3.49 -18.40 -8.61
N TRP A 11 4.04 -17.27 -9.02
CA TRP A 11 5.43 -17.13 -9.44
C TRP A 11 6.39 -17.34 -8.28
N LEU A 12 6.15 -16.73 -7.13
CA LEU A 12 6.96 -16.92 -5.91
C LEU A 12 6.91 -18.38 -5.43
N LYS A 13 5.73 -19.02 -5.40
CA LYS A 13 5.60 -20.46 -5.05
C LYS A 13 6.29 -21.39 -6.04
N TYR A 14 6.28 -21.05 -7.33
CA TYR A 14 6.99 -21.81 -8.35
C TYR A 14 8.51 -21.77 -8.11
N TYR A 15 9.10 -20.60 -7.81
CA TYR A 15 10.51 -20.49 -7.46
C TYR A 15 10.86 -21.19 -6.16
N GLU A 16 10.01 -21.11 -5.14
CA GLU A 16 10.15 -21.87 -3.88
C GLU A 16 10.18 -23.40 -4.14
N SER A 17 9.33 -23.89 -5.06
CA SER A 17 9.28 -25.31 -5.43
C SER A 17 10.49 -25.82 -6.21
N LEU A 18 11.20 -24.94 -6.90
CA LEU A 18 12.42 -25.27 -7.64
C LEU A 18 13.68 -25.36 -6.76
N GLY A 19 13.57 -25.07 -5.45
CA GLY A 19 14.72 -25.03 -4.53
C GLY A 19 15.70 -23.89 -4.83
N GLU A 20 15.40 -23.02 -5.80
CA GLU A 20 16.25 -21.88 -6.17
C GLU A 20 16.25 -20.79 -5.10
N LEU A 21 15.22 -20.75 -4.25
CA LEU A 21 15.14 -19.83 -3.11
C LEU A 21 16.03 -20.23 -1.94
N GLU A 22 16.32 -21.53 -1.76
CA GLU A 22 17.25 -22.00 -0.73
C GLU A 22 18.73 -21.69 -1.06
N MET A 23 19.05 -21.53 -2.36
CA MET A 23 20.40 -21.21 -2.82
C MET A 23 20.64 -19.70 -2.99
N ALA A 24 19.57 -18.90 -3.02
CA ALA A 24 19.68 -17.44 -3.12
C ALA A 24 19.80 -16.85 -1.72
N GLN A 25 21.00 -16.43 -1.36
CA GLN A 25 21.28 -15.62 -0.17
C GLN A 25 20.54 -14.25 -0.19
N ASP A 26 19.72 -14.02 -1.21
CA ASP A 26 19.02 -12.76 -1.48
C ASP A 26 17.52 -13.03 -1.73
N ARG A 27 16.71 -12.93 -0.65
CA ARG A 27 15.26 -13.07 -0.73
C ARG A 27 14.67 -12.01 -1.66
N LYS A 28 13.67 -12.38 -2.47
CA LYS A 28 13.00 -11.43 -3.37
C LYS A 28 12.34 -10.30 -2.59
N LYS A 29 12.68 -9.07 -2.95
CA LYS A 29 12.15 -7.84 -2.35
C LYS A 29 10.81 -7.48 -2.96
N VAL A 30 9.74 -7.64 -2.20
CA VAL A 30 8.38 -7.24 -2.57
C VAL A 30 8.05 -5.93 -1.90
N LEU A 31 7.89 -4.87 -2.68
CA LEU A 31 7.56 -3.54 -2.19
C LEU A 31 6.11 -3.21 -2.52
N VAL A 32 5.31 -2.91 -1.49
CA VAL A 32 3.91 -2.52 -1.62
C VAL A 32 3.75 -1.07 -1.20
N LEU A 33 3.25 -0.23 -2.10
CA LEU A 33 3.05 1.19 -1.86
C LEU A 33 1.58 1.48 -1.60
N GLY A 34 1.29 2.00 -0.40
CA GLY A 34 -0.05 2.36 0.05
C GLY A 34 -0.74 1.26 0.86
N ALA A 35 -1.28 1.64 2.03
CA ALA A 35 -2.06 0.78 2.93
C ALA A 35 -3.57 1.05 2.83
N GLY A 36 -4.05 1.37 1.62
CA GLY A 36 -5.46 1.34 1.28
C GLY A 36 -5.97 -0.09 1.13
N TYR A 37 -7.22 -0.26 0.69
CA TYR A 37 -7.83 -1.59 0.49
C TYR A 37 -6.96 -2.53 -0.35
N ALA A 38 -6.46 -2.06 -1.49
CA ALA A 38 -5.67 -2.88 -2.40
C ALA A 38 -4.32 -3.30 -1.77
N GLY A 39 -3.61 -2.36 -1.11
CA GLY A 39 -2.33 -2.65 -0.49
C GLY A 39 -2.45 -3.58 0.71
N LEU A 40 -3.38 -3.32 1.64
CA LEU A 40 -3.63 -4.19 2.79
C LEU A 40 -4.10 -5.59 2.36
N GLN A 41 -4.99 -5.69 1.37
CA GLN A 41 -5.42 -6.97 0.82
C GLN A 41 -4.23 -7.75 0.25
N THR A 42 -3.33 -7.07 -0.46
CA THR A 42 -2.10 -7.66 -1.01
C THR A 42 -1.21 -8.19 0.10
N VAL A 43 -0.85 -7.34 1.07
CA VAL A 43 0.04 -7.72 2.17
C VAL A 43 -0.57 -8.83 3.02
N THR A 44 -1.85 -8.73 3.37
CA THR A 44 -2.56 -9.76 4.16
C THR A 44 -2.49 -11.12 3.48
N LYS A 45 -2.61 -11.15 2.15
CA LYS A 45 -2.54 -12.39 1.40
C LYS A 45 -1.12 -12.91 1.26
N LEU A 46 -0.14 -12.03 1.00
CA LEU A 46 1.28 -12.40 0.95
C LEU A 46 1.74 -13.01 2.28
N GLN A 47 1.47 -12.36 3.40
CA GLN A 47 1.88 -12.86 4.73
C GLN A 47 1.19 -14.18 5.13
N LYS A 48 0.01 -14.48 4.55
CA LYS A 48 -0.71 -15.73 4.76
C LYS A 48 -0.15 -16.88 3.91
N GLU A 49 0.16 -16.57 2.65
CA GLU A 49 0.53 -17.58 1.65
C GLU A 49 2.03 -17.89 1.60
N LEU A 50 2.89 -16.96 2.05
CA LEU A 50 4.35 -17.11 2.00
C LEU A 50 4.92 -17.36 3.39
N SER A 51 5.99 -18.17 3.44
CA SER A 51 6.85 -18.25 4.62
C SER A 51 7.67 -16.96 4.79
N ALA A 52 8.19 -16.70 5.98
CA ALA A 52 9.01 -15.52 6.24
C ALA A 52 10.32 -15.49 5.41
N ASP A 53 10.78 -16.66 4.99
CA ASP A 53 12.03 -16.82 4.24
C ASP A 53 11.83 -16.71 2.72
N ALA A 54 10.58 -16.82 2.24
CA ALA A 54 10.27 -16.81 0.81
C ALA A 54 10.45 -15.43 0.16
N ALA A 55 10.21 -14.34 0.89
CA ALA A 55 10.36 -12.99 0.40
C ALA A 55 10.58 -11.98 1.53
N GLU A 56 11.23 -10.87 1.21
CA GLU A 56 11.30 -9.67 2.03
C GLU A 56 10.14 -8.74 1.62
N ILE A 57 9.10 -8.64 2.47
CA ILE A 57 7.92 -7.83 2.17
C ILE A 57 8.01 -6.51 2.91
N THR A 58 8.00 -5.40 2.17
CA THR A 58 7.94 -4.05 2.74
C THR A 58 6.65 -3.37 2.30
N LEU A 59 5.89 -2.86 3.26
CA LEU A 59 4.72 -2.01 3.04
C LEU A 59 5.07 -0.58 3.40
N ILE A 60 4.96 0.35 2.44
CA ILE A 60 5.15 1.78 2.67
C ILE A 60 3.80 2.49 2.59
N ASN A 61 3.48 3.28 3.60
CA ASN A 61 2.28 4.11 3.62
C ASN A 61 2.58 5.48 4.23
N LYS A 62 1.94 6.51 3.76
CA LYS A 62 2.08 7.89 4.25
C LYS A 62 1.63 8.05 5.70
N ASN A 63 0.60 7.30 6.12
CA ASN A 63 0.03 7.34 7.45
C ASN A 63 0.27 6.01 8.18
N GLU A 64 0.28 6.03 9.51
CA GLU A 64 0.33 4.82 10.35
C GLU A 64 -0.97 4.03 10.37
N TYR A 65 -2.03 4.57 9.76
CA TYR A 65 -3.37 3.99 9.72
C TYR A 65 -3.87 3.79 8.29
N HIS A 66 -4.74 2.82 8.14
CA HIS A 66 -5.73 2.70 7.07
C HIS A 66 -7.00 3.46 7.46
N TYR A 67 -7.70 4.04 6.52
CA TYR A 67 -9.02 4.62 6.78
C TYR A 67 -10.07 4.05 5.82
N GLU A 68 -11.27 3.87 6.36
CA GLU A 68 -12.45 3.39 5.62
C GLU A 68 -12.97 4.49 4.70
N SER A 69 -12.45 4.58 3.48
CA SER A 69 -12.82 5.63 2.52
C SER A 69 -14.28 5.57 2.10
N THR A 70 -14.91 4.41 2.18
CA THR A 70 -16.33 4.22 1.87
C THR A 70 -17.29 4.89 2.85
N TRP A 71 -16.80 5.26 4.05
CA TRP A 71 -17.59 5.92 5.10
C TRP A 71 -17.23 7.40 5.30
N LEU A 72 -16.33 7.97 4.49
CA LEU A 72 -15.92 9.37 4.61
C LEU A 72 -17.10 10.35 4.46
N HIS A 73 -18.09 10.03 3.63
CA HIS A 73 -19.28 10.84 3.44
C HIS A 73 -20.16 10.90 4.71
N GLU A 74 -20.27 9.80 5.45
CA GLU A 74 -20.97 9.75 6.73
C GLU A 74 -20.26 10.59 7.80
N ALA A 75 -18.92 10.49 7.85
CA ALA A 75 -18.13 11.31 8.75
C ALA A 75 -18.21 12.80 8.38
N SER A 76 -18.23 13.14 7.08
CA SER A 76 -18.42 14.52 6.62
C SER A 76 -19.81 15.07 6.98
N ALA A 77 -20.84 14.22 7.01
CA ALA A 77 -22.19 14.57 7.46
C ALA A 77 -22.33 14.61 8.99
N GLY A 78 -21.31 14.19 9.74
CA GLY A 78 -21.33 14.17 11.20
C GLY A 78 -22.14 13.01 11.83
N THR A 79 -22.45 11.97 11.05
CA THR A 79 -23.20 10.79 11.53
C THR A 79 -22.30 9.79 12.22
N ILE A 80 -21.00 9.78 11.92
CA ILE A 80 -19.95 8.98 12.58
C ILE A 80 -18.74 9.84 12.87
N ASN A 81 -17.92 9.46 13.87
CA ASN A 81 -16.68 10.16 14.15
C ASN A 81 -15.57 9.74 13.17
N TYR A 82 -14.70 10.67 12.79
CA TYR A 82 -13.56 10.35 11.91
C TYR A 82 -12.61 9.33 12.50
N GLU A 83 -12.42 9.35 13.82
CA GLU A 83 -11.56 8.45 14.57
C GLU A 83 -12.00 6.99 14.43
N ASP A 84 -13.31 6.75 14.30
CA ASP A 84 -13.89 5.42 14.13
C ASP A 84 -13.58 4.82 12.75
N LEU A 85 -13.12 5.65 11.80
CA LEU A 85 -12.70 5.21 10.46
C LEU A 85 -11.21 4.82 10.39
N LEU A 86 -10.43 5.04 11.44
CA LEU A 86 -8.99 4.87 11.44
C LEU A 86 -8.58 3.54 12.04
N TYR A 87 -7.89 2.71 11.26
CA TYR A 87 -7.40 1.41 11.67
C TYR A 87 -5.88 1.37 11.62
N PRO A 88 -5.18 1.23 12.77
CA PRO A 88 -3.71 1.14 12.77
C PRO A 88 -3.23 -0.02 11.90
N VAL A 89 -2.37 0.29 10.92
CA VAL A 89 -1.84 -0.71 9.98
C VAL A 89 -1.06 -1.80 10.69
N GLU A 90 -0.34 -1.45 11.75
CA GLU A 90 0.41 -2.40 12.58
C GLU A 90 -0.41 -3.54 13.18
N LYS A 91 -1.74 -3.34 13.37
CA LYS A 91 -2.64 -4.40 13.84
C LYS A 91 -3.03 -5.40 12.76
N THR A 92 -2.82 -5.05 11.49
CA THR A 92 -3.16 -5.88 10.34
C THR A 92 -1.97 -6.67 9.81
N VAL A 93 -0.75 -6.13 9.99
CA VAL A 93 0.47 -6.75 9.49
C VAL A 93 1.15 -7.62 10.54
N ASN A 94 1.67 -8.77 10.10
CA ASN A 94 2.54 -9.61 10.92
C ASN A 94 3.97 -9.05 10.85
N LYS A 95 4.47 -8.52 11.96
CA LYS A 95 5.79 -7.87 12.06
C LYS A 95 6.96 -8.83 11.77
N ASP A 96 6.78 -10.15 11.92
CA ASP A 96 7.79 -11.14 11.61
C ASP A 96 7.93 -11.40 10.09
N LYS A 97 6.94 -10.99 9.30
CA LYS A 97 6.87 -11.22 7.85
C LYS A 97 6.87 -9.94 7.02
N VAL A 98 6.43 -8.82 7.58
CA VAL A 98 6.20 -7.58 6.87
C VAL A 98 6.87 -6.42 7.59
N ASN A 99 7.78 -5.75 6.91
CA ASN A 99 8.35 -4.49 7.35
C ASN A 99 7.37 -3.35 6.97
N PHE A 100 6.70 -2.76 7.97
CA PHE A 100 5.84 -1.61 7.75
C PHE A 100 6.60 -0.31 7.97
N VAL A 101 6.60 0.57 6.98
CA VAL A 101 7.29 1.86 6.98
C VAL A 101 6.28 2.98 6.75
N VAL A 102 6.24 3.93 7.69
CA VAL A 102 5.46 5.17 7.53
C VAL A 102 6.33 6.21 6.84
N ALA A 103 6.09 6.38 5.52
CA ALA A 103 6.83 7.31 4.68
C ALA A 103 5.99 7.75 3.47
N GLU A 104 6.29 8.94 2.94
CA GLU A 104 5.66 9.46 1.73
C GLU A 104 6.52 9.12 0.51
N VAL A 105 5.91 8.45 -0.48
CA VAL A 105 6.57 8.13 -1.75
C VAL A 105 6.71 9.40 -2.58
N THR A 106 7.93 9.73 -2.97
CA THR A 106 8.25 10.94 -3.74
C THR A 106 8.56 10.62 -5.20
N LYS A 107 9.16 9.43 -5.47
CA LYS A 107 9.52 9.04 -6.83
C LYS A 107 9.59 7.53 -6.98
N ILE A 108 9.21 7.03 -8.16
CA ILE A 108 9.35 5.63 -8.56
C ILE A 108 10.24 5.57 -9.81
N ASP A 109 11.39 4.92 -9.68
CA ASP A 109 12.27 4.61 -10.80
C ASP A 109 12.15 3.12 -11.17
N ARG A 110 11.41 2.86 -12.24
CA ARG A 110 11.17 1.51 -12.76
C ARG A 110 12.42 0.85 -13.31
N ASN A 111 13.31 1.64 -13.92
CA ASN A 111 14.49 1.11 -14.58
C ASN A 111 15.57 0.73 -13.56
N ALA A 112 15.74 1.56 -12.55
CA ALA A 112 16.65 1.30 -11.43
C ALA A 112 16.03 0.35 -10.38
N LYS A 113 14.73 -0.04 -10.53
CA LYS A 113 13.95 -0.81 -9.55
C LYS A 113 14.03 -0.22 -8.14
N ARG A 114 13.73 1.06 -8.02
CA ARG A 114 13.94 1.85 -6.81
C ARG A 114 12.78 2.80 -6.55
N VAL A 115 12.41 2.95 -5.27
CA VAL A 115 11.43 3.93 -4.80
C VAL A 115 12.12 4.87 -3.82
N GLU A 116 11.98 6.17 -4.06
CA GLU A 116 12.42 7.23 -3.17
C GLU A 116 11.26 7.69 -2.29
N THR A 117 11.54 7.93 -1.01
CA THR A 117 10.59 8.44 -0.03
C THR A 117 11.21 9.61 0.76
N ASP A 118 10.42 10.30 1.55
CA ASP A 118 10.88 11.33 2.50
C ASP A 118 11.79 10.79 3.60
N LYS A 119 11.87 9.45 3.79
CA LYS A 119 12.66 8.79 4.84
C LYS A 119 13.78 7.88 4.33
N GLY A 120 13.90 7.71 3.02
CA GLY A 120 14.93 6.86 2.45
C GLY A 120 14.57 6.27 1.10
N VAL A 121 15.42 5.36 0.65
CA VAL A 121 15.32 4.73 -0.67
C VAL A 121 15.17 3.22 -0.50
N TYR A 122 14.26 2.62 -1.26
CA TYR A 122 13.92 1.20 -1.20
C TYR A 122 14.07 0.55 -2.56
N ASP A 123 14.90 -0.49 -2.64
CA ASP A 123 15.03 -1.32 -3.84
C ASP A 123 13.94 -2.38 -3.86
N PHE A 124 13.53 -2.84 -5.05
CA PHE A 124 12.53 -3.89 -5.20
C PHE A 124 12.85 -4.82 -6.38
N ASP A 125 12.44 -6.07 -6.25
CA ASP A 125 12.29 -7.01 -7.38
C ASP A 125 10.88 -6.94 -7.95
N ILE A 126 9.88 -6.85 -7.05
CA ILE A 126 8.46 -6.78 -7.35
C ILE A 126 7.88 -5.54 -6.71
N LEU A 127 7.19 -4.72 -7.51
CA LEU A 127 6.52 -3.52 -7.04
C LEU A 127 5.01 -3.63 -7.20
N VAL A 128 4.29 -3.37 -6.11
CA VAL A 128 2.83 -3.21 -6.10
C VAL A 128 2.49 -1.75 -5.82
N VAL A 129 1.89 -1.08 -6.79
CA VAL A 129 1.46 0.31 -6.63
C VAL A 129 -0.02 0.34 -6.26
N ALA A 130 -0.31 0.73 -5.02
CA ALA A 130 -1.66 0.80 -4.44
C ALA A 130 -1.91 2.15 -3.74
N LEU A 131 -1.36 3.23 -4.30
CA LEU A 131 -1.36 4.58 -3.71
C LEU A 131 -2.74 5.28 -3.72
N GLY A 132 -3.75 4.64 -4.32
CA GLY A 132 -5.10 5.18 -4.40
C GLY A 132 -5.28 6.15 -5.57
N PHE A 133 -6.09 7.17 -5.35
CA PHE A 133 -6.45 8.17 -6.35
C PHE A 133 -6.47 9.56 -5.71
N VAL A 134 -6.46 10.57 -6.56
CA VAL A 134 -6.71 11.97 -6.22
C VAL A 134 -7.89 12.48 -7.03
N SER A 135 -8.59 13.48 -6.50
CA SER A 135 -9.71 14.10 -7.21
C SER A 135 -9.20 14.90 -8.40
N GLU A 136 -9.91 14.82 -9.53
CA GLU A 136 -9.59 15.54 -10.75
C GLU A 136 -10.67 16.61 -11.03
N THR A 137 -10.24 17.80 -11.35
CA THR A 137 -11.15 18.93 -11.65
C THR A 137 -11.44 19.10 -13.14
N PHE A 138 -10.77 18.34 -14.00
CA PHE A 138 -10.89 18.38 -15.46
C PHE A 138 -10.72 19.79 -16.07
N GLY A 139 -10.00 20.68 -15.36
CA GLY A 139 -9.78 22.06 -15.81
C GLY A 139 -11.01 22.98 -15.73
N ILE A 140 -12.03 22.60 -14.97
CA ILE A 140 -13.21 23.44 -14.73
C ILE A 140 -12.81 24.63 -13.87
N ASP A 141 -13.03 25.84 -14.38
CA ASP A 141 -12.68 27.09 -13.71
C ASP A 141 -13.38 27.20 -12.35
N GLY A 142 -12.64 27.63 -11.34
CA GLY A 142 -13.15 27.82 -9.98
C GLY A 142 -13.36 26.52 -9.18
N MET A 143 -13.20 25.35 -9.79
CA MET A 143 -13.47 24.10 -9.09
C MET A 143 -12.43 23.81 -7.99
N LYS A 144 -11.17 24.15 -8.22
CA LYS A 144 -10.10 24.00 -7.20
C LYS A 144 -10.30 24.91 -6.00
N GLU A 145 -10.82 26.11 -6.25
CA GLU A 145 -10.97 27.18 -5.26
C GLU A 145 -12.25 27.04 -4.44
N HIS A 146 -13.30 26.47 -5.01
CA HIS A 146 -14.64 26.51 -4.43
C HIS A 146 -15.24 25.12 -4.12
N ALA A 147 -14.70 24.03 -4.67
CA ALA A 147 -15.21 22.70 -4.39
C ALA A 147 -14.61 22.10 -3.12
N PHE A 148 -15.45 21.44 -2.33
CA PHE A 148 -15.01 20.56 -1.23
C PHE A 148 -14.88 19.14 -1.74
N GLN A 149 -13.78 18.49 -1.40
CA GLN A 149 -13.48 17.13 -1.86
C GLN A 149 -13.60 16.14 -0.69
N ILE A 150 -14.27 15.01 -0.90
CA ILE A 150 -14.32 13.90 0.03
C ILE A 150 -13.35 12.82 -0.47
N GLU A 151 -12.05 13.07 -0.30
CA GLU A 151 -10.98 12.22 -0.82
C GLU A 151 -10.26 11.47 0.29
N ASN A 152 -10.02 12.14 1.39
CA ASN A 152 -9.34 11.61 2.56
C ASN A 152 -9.87 12.27 3.84
N VAL A 153 -9.41 11.77 4.99
CA VAL A 153 -9.87 12.26 6.30
C VAL A 153 -9.65 13.77 6.48
N LEU A 154 -8.57 14.33 5.95
CA LEU A 154 -8.27 15.76 6.12
C LEU A 154 -9.16 16.65 5.25
N THR A 155 -9.45 16.23 4.02
CA THR A 155 -10.31 16.99 3.11
C THR A 155 -11.78 16.89 3.46
N SER A 156 -12.21 15.76 4.02
CA SER A 156 -13.59 15.53 4.42
C SER A 156 -13.99 16.20 5.75
N ARG A 157 -13.03 16.72 6.52
CA ARG A 157 -13.27 17.50 7.75
C ARG A 157 -13.56 19.01 7.50
N LYS A 158 -13.46 19.48 6.26
CA LYS A 158 -13.69 20.89 5.89
C LYS A 158 -15.16 21.16 5.60
#